data_123108574b666f79b79720f17f57ebc6
#
_entry.id   123108574b666f79b79720f17f57ebc6
#
_cell.length_a   1.000
_cell.length_b   1.000
_cell.length_c   1.000
_cell.angle_alpha   90.00
_cell.angle_beta   90.00
_cell.angle_gamma   90.00
#
_symmetry.space_group_name_H-M   'P 1'
#
loop_
_entity.id
_entity.type
_entity.pdbx_description
1 polymer ?
#
loop_
_entity_poly.entity_id
_entity_poly.type
_entity_poly.pdbx_seq_one_letter_code
_entity_poly.pdbx_strand_id
1 'polypeptide(L)'
;MLTQSLINIFNKEMIGTIIAALPIIKAILNYLNKPLDDIDDIYIKAKLSTWRIRFFMIKISTKEIPRLTRANVILFSVVLLFLLASFATSSYYGVKLLQIRPGWTSLILKETDEWFLISETEASEHAFHPSWHLTEKSCISGEATQLANEKTITPQLGKFICESFTNTDDKNKIKKSIKDTTHNKPIITFLISIITVGCIWFIISLILTLIYTLRLKKFIIREHEKAYDYLT
;
A
#
# COMPACT_ATOMS: atom_id res chain seq x y z
N MET A 1 -36.12 -9.38 2.11
CA MET A 1 -35.65 -10.64 2.74
C MET A 1 -34.23 -11.07 2.34
N LEU A 2 -33.77 -10.88 1.11
CA LEU A 2 -32.41 -11.25 0.67
C LEU A 2 -31.27 -10.47 1.35
N THR A 3 -31.47 -9.21 1.69
CA THR A 3 -30.46 -8.36 2.34
C THR A 3 -30.13 -8.76 3.78
N GLN A 4 -31.12 -9.22 4.55
CA GLN A 4 -30.89 -9.70 5.93
C GLN A 4 -30.16 -11.04 5.98
N SER A 5 -30.36 -11.93 5.01
CA SER A 5 -29.64 -13.20 4.96
C SER A 5 -28.17 -13.02 4.60
N LEU A 6 -27.84 -12.08 3.69
CA LEU A 6 -26.45 -11.76 3.32
C LEU A 6 -25.67 -11.13 4.49
N ILE A 7 -26.30 -10.21 5.23
CA ILE A 7 -25.69 -9.59 6.42
C ILE A 7 -25.41 -10.64 7.50
N ASN A 8 -26.32 -11.60 7.70
CA ASN A 8 -26.11 -12.68 8.68
C ASN A 8 -25.03 -13.68 8.27
N ILE A 9 -24.89 -13.99 6.98
CA ILE A 9 -23.80 -14.85 6.47
C ILE A 9 -22.47 -14.14 6.62
N PHE A 10 -22.40 -12.87 6.25
CA PHE A 10 -21.17 -12.04 6.35
C PHE A 10 -20.71 -11.91 7.82
N ASN A 11 -21.63 -11.68 8.75
CA ASN A 11 -21.34 -11.63 10.17
C ASN A 11 -20.84 -12.99 10.74
N LYS A 12 -21.43 -14.09 10.30
CA LYS A 12 -21.07 -15.44 10.80
C LYS A 12 -19.68 -15.87 10.31
N GLU A 13 -19.34 -15.63 9.05
CA GLU A 13 -18.01 -15.89 8.50
C GLU A 13 -16.94 -14.98 9.09
N MET A 14 -17.23 -13.68 9.25
CA MET A 14 -16.33 -12.76 9.93
C MET A 14 -16.07 -13.14 11.38
N ILE A 15 -17.11 -13.51 12.14
CA ILE A 15 -16.96 -13.95 13.53
C ILE A 15 -16.11 -15.23 13.59
N GLY A 16 -16.34 -16.19 12.71
CA GLY A 16 -15.53 -17.41 12.59
C GLY A 16 -14.05 -17.11 12.32
N THR A 17 -13.77 -16.19 11.40
CA THR A 17 -12.40 -15.76 11.07
C THR A 17 -11.72 -15.04 12.23
N ILE A 18 -12.44 -14.17 12.93
CA ILE A 18 -11.92 -13.48 14.13
C ILE A 18 -11.59 -14.48 15.24
N ILE A 19 -12.49 -15.45 15.51
CA ILE A 19 -12.26 -16.48 16.53
C ILE A 19 -11.06 -17.36 16.16
N ALA A 20 -10.91 -17.73 14.89
CA ALA A 20 -9.75 -18.48 14.41
C ALA A 20 -8.44 -17.69 14.50
N ALA A 21 -8.48 -16.36 14.41
CA ALA A 21 -7.31 -15.49 14.54
C ALA A 21 -6.89 -15.26 16.01
N LEU A 22 -7.79 -15.42 16.99
CA LEU A 22 -7.49 -15.16 18.40
C LEU A 22 -6.28 -15.94 18.94
N PRO A 23 -6.13 -17.27 18.71
CA PRO A 23 -4.94 -17.99 19.17
C PRO A 23 -3.65 -17.49 18.53
N ILE A 24 -3.69 -17.09 17.26
CA ILE A 24 -2.54 -16.51 16.56
C ILE A 24 -2.17 -15.15 17.18
N ILE A 25 -3.16 -14.28 17.41
CA ILE A 25 -2.97 -12.99 18.07
C ILE A 25 -2.39 -13.19 19.47
N LYS A 26 -2.93 -14.15 20.24
CA LYS A 26 -2.42 -14.48 21.59
C LYS A 26 -0.98 -14.99 21.53
N ALA A 27 -0.64 -15.85 20.58
CA ALA A 27 0.74 -16.33 20.39
C ALA A 27 1.70 -15.20 20.05
N ILE A 28 1.30 -14.28 19.17
CA ILE A 28 2.07 -13.08 18.82
C ILE A 28 2.26 -12.18 20.04
N LEU A 29 1.19 -11.90 20.80
CA LEU A 29 1.28 -11.08 22.01
C LEU A 29 2.17 -11.74 23.08
N ASN A 30 2.07 -13.04 23.27
CA ASN A 30 2.95 -13.78 24.18
C ASN A 30 4.41 -13.71 23.75
N TYR A 31 4.70 -13.86 22.45
CA TYR A 31 6.04 -13.69 21.91
C TYR A 31 6.58 -12.26 22.11
N LEU A 32 5.76 -11.25 21.87
CA LEU A 32 6.14 -9.85 22.03
C LEU A 32 6.38 -9.47 23.51
N ASN A 33 5.67 -10.09 24.43
CA ASN A 33 5.77 -9.82 25.88
C ASN A 33 6.78 -10.73 26.61
N LYS A 34 7.38 -11.71 25.91
CA LYS A 34 8.41 -12.56 26.52
C LYS A 34 9.62 -11.69 26.90
N PRO A 35 10.20 -11.77 28.11
CA PRO A 35 11.41 -11.03 28.47
C PRO A 35 12.54 -11.35 27.46
N LEU A 36 13.31 -10.34 27.10
CA LEU A 36 14.55 -10.49 26.34
C LEU A 36 15.61 -10.88 27.35
N ASP A 37 16.24 -12.03 27.30
CA ASP A 37 17.25 -12.53 28.25
C ASP A 37 18.09 -11.38 28.89
N ASP A 38 19.06 -11.60 29.75
CA ASP A 38 19.83 -10.66 30.61
C ASP A 38 20.13 -9.22 30.09
N ILE A 39 19.78 -8.91 28.87
CA ILE A 39 19.95 -7.63 28.20
C ILE A 39 18.79 -6.65 28.47
N ASP A 40 17.67 -7.13 29.02
CA ASP A 40 16.47 -6.32 29.25
C ASP A 40 16.71 -5.13 30.19
N ASP A 41 17.54 -5.30 31.19
CA ASP A 41 17.88 -4.25 32.13
C ASP A 41 18.49 -3.02 31.46
N ILE A 42 19.35 -3.22 30.48
CA ILE A 42 19.98 -2.12 29.74
C ILE A 42 18.94 -1.39 28.87
N TYR A 43 18.05 -2.12 28.22
CA TYR A 43 16.99 -1.53 27.40
C TYR A 43 15.98 -0.75 28.27
N ILE A 44 15.58 -1.31 29.42
CA ILE A 44 14.67 -0.65 30.37
C ILE A 44 15.30 0.63 30.91
N LYS A 45 16.57 0.57 31.35
CA LYS A 45 17.32 1.74 31.84
C LYS A 45 17.51 2.81 30.76
N ALA A 46 17.72 2.39 29.49
CA ALA A 46 17.79 3.28 28.35
C ALA A 46 16.39 3.79 27.87
N LYS A 47 15.30 3.44 28.59
CA LYS A 47 13.92 3.77 28.23
C LYS A 47 13.53 3.30 26.83
N LEU A 48 13.99 2.11 26.43
CA LEU A 48 13.63 1.48 25.18
C LEU A 48 12.51 0.48 25.40
N SER A 49 11.50 0.49 24.53
CA SER A 49 10.37 -0.43 24.62
C SER A 49 10.75 -1.79 24.04
N THR A 50 10.85 -2.81 24.89
CA THR A 50 11.15 -4.20 24.50
C THR A 50 10.14 -4.75 23.50
N TRP A 51 8.85 -4.42 23.71
CA TRP A 51 7.78 -4.78 22.77
C TRP A 51 8.04 -4.26 21.35
N ARG A 52 8.43 -2.99 21.20
CA ARG A 52 8.73 -2.40 19.89
C ARG A 52 9.98 -3.01 19.26
N ILE A 53 11.00 -3.31 20.05
CA ILE A 53 12.22 -3.96 19.57
C ILE A 53 11.88 -5.30 18.92
N ARG A 54 11.02 -6.09 19.54
CA ARG A 54 10.59 -7.38 19.00
C ARG A 54 9.66 -7.25 17.82
N PHE A 55 8.64 -6.42 17.91
CA PHE A 55 7.66 -6.25 16.86
C PHE A 55 8.29 -5.78 15.55
N PHE A 56 9.24 -4.85 15.64
CA PHE A 56 9.93 -4.32 14.47
C PHE A 56 11.26 -5.05 14.18
N MET A 57 11.52 -6.18 14.84
CA MET A 57 12.73 -6.99 14.67
C MET A 57 14.04 -6.18 14.75
N ILE A 58 14.09 -5.20 15.66
CA ILE A 58 15.22 -4.29 15.80
C ILE A 58 16.38 -5.07 16.45
N LYS A 59 17.52 -5.19 15.74
CA LYS A 59 18.73 -5.80 16.25
C LYS A 59 19.73 -4.71 16.62
N ILE A 60 19.95 -4.50 17.92
CA ILE A 60 20.95 -3.56 18.43
C ILE A 60 21.92 -4.35 19.31
N SER A 61 23.23 -4.25 19.03
CA SER A 61 24.25 -4.83 19.89
C SER A 61 24.38 -4.00 21.17
N THR A 62 24.37 -4.67 22.31
CA THR A 62 24.61 -4.06 23.63
C THR A 62 26.01 -4.31 24.15
N LYS A 63 26.77 -5.21 23.50
CA LYS A 63 28.13 -5.58 23.89
C LYS A 63 29.17 -4.52 23.54
N GLU A 64 28.88 -3.69 22.53
CA GLU A 64 29.79 -2.64 22.07
C GLU A 64 29.02 -1.33 21.92
N ILE A 65 29.71 -0.20 22.05
CA ILE A 65 29.11 1.12 21.78
C ILE A 65 28.71 1.14 20.30
N PRO A 66 27.41 1.31 20.01
CA PRO A 66 26.95 1.29 18.63
C PRO A 66 27.63 2.41 17.81
N ARG A 67 28.41 2.02 16.82
CA ARG A 67 29.10 2.97 15.92
C ARG A 67 28.28 3.16 14.66
N LEU A 68 27.76 4.34 14.45
CA LEU A 68 27.16 4.73 13.17
C LEU A 68 28.30 5.16 12.25
N THR A 69 28.77 4.23 11.42
CA THR A 69 29.74 4.55 10.36
C THR A 69 29.04 5.33 9.22
N ARG A 70 29.80 6.13 8.48
CA ARG A 70 29.25 6.84 7.29
C ARG A 70 28.64 5.87 6.29
N ALA A 71 29.27 4.71 6.08
CA ALA A 71 28.75 3.68 5.20
C ALA A 71 27.37 3.16 5.64
N ASN A 72 27.17 2.91 6.94
CA ASN A 72 25.87 2.46 7.48
C ASN A 72 24.78 3.53 7.29
N VAL A 73 25.12 4.81 7.47
CA VAL A 73 24.16 5.91 7.26
C VAL A 73 23.78 6.03 5.77
N ILE A 74 24.74 5.91 4.87
CA ILE A 74 24.48 5.93 3.42
C ILE A 74 23.60 4.74 3.04
N LEU A 75 23.96 3.52 3.44
CA LEU A 75 23.16 2.32 3.16
C LEU A 75 21.72 2.47 3.69
N PHE A 76 21.58 2.95 4.91
CA PHE A 76 20.28 3.20 5.53
C PHE A 76 19.45 4.20 4.72
N SER A 77 20.07 5.30 4.28
CA SER A 77 19.40 6.33 3.47
C SER A 77 18.95 5.78 2.11
N VAL A 78 19.79 4.98 1.45
CA VAL A 78 19.45 4.34 0.17
C VAL A 78 18.27 3.38 0.33
N VAL A 79 18.31 2.52 1.35
CA VAL A 79 17.20 1.59 1.62
C VAL A 79 15.91 2.34 1.95
N LEU A 80 15.99 3.41 2.75
CA LEU A 80 14.83 4.24 3.08
C LEU A 80 14.23 4.89 1.83
N LEU A 81 15.06 5.47 0.96
CA LEU A 81 14.59 6.05 -0.30
C LEU A 81 13.91 5.02 -1.20
N PHE A 82 14.48 3.82 -1.31
CA PHE A 82 13.86 2.72 -2.06
C PHE A 82 12.50 2.32 -1.50
N LEU A 83 12.38 2.20 -0.17
CA LEU A 83 11.11 1.89 0.48
C LEU A 83 10.07 2.99 0.28
N LEU A 84 10.46 4.26 0.36
CA LEU A 84 9.57 5.39 0.11
C LEU A 84 9.09 5.42 -1.35
N ALA A 85 9.98 5.15 -2.31
CA ALA A 85 9.61 5.04 -3.72
C ALA A 85 8.63 3.87 -3.95
N SER A 86 8.91 2.70 -3.37
CA SER A 86 8.03 1.52 -3.45
C SER A 86 6.66 1.78 -2.81
N PHE A 87 6.63 2.46 -1.67
CA PHE A 87 5.38 2.87 -1.01
C PHE A 87 4.58 3.85 -1.87
N ALA A 88 5.21 4.86 -2.43
CA ALA A 88 4.55 5.84 -3.30
C ALA A 88 3.96 5.17 -4.54
N THR A 89 4.74 4.28 -5.20
CA THR A 89 4.32 3.53 -6.37
C THR A 89 3.15 2.59 -6.05
N SER A 90 3.24 1.81 -4.98
CA SER A 90 2.17 0.88 -4.60
C SER A 90 0.89 1.63 -4.20
N SER A 91 1.00 2.77 -3.51
CA SER A 91 -0.13 3.62 -3.16
C SER A 91 -0.81 4.21 -4.39
N TYR A 92 -0.02 4.70 -5.36
CA TYR A 92 -0.53 5.24 -6.62
C TYR A 92 -1.35 4.20 -7.40
N TYR A 93 -0.79 3.01 -7.61
CA TYR A 93 -1.51 1.93 -8.29
C TYR A 93 -2.68 1.41 -7.48
N GLY A 94 -2.57 1.37 -6.16
CA GLY A 94 -3.67 1.02 -5.26
C GLY A 94 -4.86 1.96 -5.42
N VAL A 95 -4.64 3.27 -5.44
CA VAL A 95 -5.69 4.27 -5.67
C VAL A 95 -6.32 4.12 -7.06
N LYS A 96 -5.51 3.94 -8.11
CA LYS A 96 -6.03 3.68 -9.47
C LYS A 96 -6.91 2.43 -9.53
N LEU A 97 -6.48 1.36 -8.87
CA LEU A 97 -7.24 0.11 -8.84
C LEU A 97 -8.58 0.25 -8.08
N LEU A 98 -8.60 1.04 -7.00
CA LEU A 98 -9.83 1.31 -6.25
C LEU A 98 -10.85 2.12 -7.08
N GLN A 99 -10.40 2.95 -8.02
CA GLN A 99 -11.27 3.71 -8.92
C GLN A 99 -12.03 2.84 -9.91
N ILE A 100 -11.59 1.62 -10.19
CA ILE A 100 -12.30 0.73 -11.11
C ILE A 100 -13.58 0.24 -10.44
N ARG A 101 -14.75 0.64 -10.97
CA ARG A 101 -16.07 0.20 -10.49
C ARG A 101 -16.38 -1.23 -10.93
N PRO A 102 -17.31 -1.94 -10.26
CA PRO A 102 -17.84 -3.21 -10.78
C PRO A 102 -18.41 -3.01 -12.19
N GLY A 103 -18.09 -3.91 -13.12
CA GLY A 103 -18.51 -3.81 -14.51
C GLY A 103 -17.67 -2.85 -15.37
N TRP A 104 -16.55 -2.34 -14.84
CA TRP A 104 -15.62 -1.48 -15.56
C TRP A 104 -14.24 -2.12 -15.64
N THR A 105 -13.46 -1.69 -16.63
CA THR A 105 -12.04 -1.99 -16.75
C THR A 105 -11.25 -0.73 -17.03
N SER A 106 -9.96 -0.74 -16.74
CA SER A 106 -9.05 0.33 -17.10
C SER A 106 -8.25 -0.03 -18.33
N LEU A 107 -8.14 0.90 -19.26
CA LEU A 107 -7.33 0.76 -20.46
C LEU A 107 -6.36 1.94 -20.56
N ILE A 108 -5.29 1.72 -21.33
CA ILE A 108 -4.34 2.76 -21.72
C ILE A 108 -4.32 2.76 -23.25
N LEU A 109 -4.59 3.91 -23.85
CA LEU A 109 -4.42 4.09 -25.29
C LEU A 109 -2.93 4.25 -25.58
N LYS A 110 -2.34 3.28 -26.27
CA LYS A 110 -0.88 3.23 -26.53
C LYS A 110 -0.35 4.39 -27.36
N GLU A 111 -1.20 5.02 -28.15
CA GLU A 111 -0.81 6.12 -29.05
C GLU A 111 -0.61 7.44 -28.28
N THR A 112 -1.36 7.64 -27.19
CA THR A 112 -1.37 8.88 -26.42
C THR A 112 -0.98 8.70 -24.95
N ASP A 113 -0.76 7.45 -24.51
CA ASP A 113 -0.53 7.05 -23.10
C ASP A 113 -1.66 7.51 -22.15
N GLU A 114 -2.84 7.81 -22.69
CA GLU A 114 -3.98 8.22 -21.88
C GLU A 114 -4.61 7.02 -21.19
N TRP A 115 -4.74 7.11 -19.88
CA TRP A 115 -5.43 6.14 -19.05
C TRP A 115 -6.90 6.54 -18.91
N PHE A 116 -7.81 5.59 -19.08
CA PHE A 116 -9.24 5.80 -18.93
C PHE A 116 -9.96 4.54 -18.43
N LEU A 117 -11.17 4.72 -17.95
CA LEU A 117 -12.06 3.67 -17.52
C LEU A 117 -13.16 3.45 -18.57
N ILE A 118 -13.48 2.20 -18.85
CA ILE A 118 -14.51 1.83 -19.82
C ILE A 118 -15.36 0.67 -19.30
N SER A 119 -16.65 0.76 -19.59
CA SER A 119 -17.66 -0.30 -19.42
C SER A 119 -18.18 -0.76 -20.79
N GLU A 120 -19.23 -1.57 -20.80
CA GLU A 120 -19.87 -2.00 -22.06
C GLU A 120 -20.56 -0.83 -22.82
N THR A 121 -20.94 0.25 -22.11
CA THR A 121 -21.76 1.36 -22.65
C THR A 121 -21.24 2.75 -22.33
N GLU A 122 -20.27 2.86 -21.48
CA GLU A 122 -19.80 4.13 -20.93
C GLU A 122 -18.28 4.14 -20.78
N ALA A 123 -17.67 5.31 -20.94
CA ALA A 123 -16.26 5.56 -20.68
C ALA A 123 -16.07 6.87 -19.94
N SER A 124 -15.05 6.95 -19.08
CA SER A 124 -14.73 8.16 -18.32
C SER A 124 -13.26 8.20 -17.95
N GLU A 125 -12.75 9.40 -17.64
CA GLU A 125 -11.39 9.58 -17.16
C GLU A 125 -11.19 8.93 -15.77
N HIS A 126 -12.09 9.23 -14.83
CA HIS A 126 -12.04 8.76 -13.46
C HIS A 126 -13.41 8.26 -12.97
N ALA A 127 -13.39 7.44 -11.92
CA ALA A 127 -14.63 6.96 -11.30
C ALA A 127 -15.37 8.04 -10.49
N PHE A 128 -14.62 9.01 -9.95
CA PHE A 128 -15.15 10.09 -9.11
C PHE A 128 -14.79 11.43 -9.76
N HIS A 129 -15.79 12.27 -10.00
CA HIS A 129 -15.66 13.60 -10.61
C HIS A 129 -14.84 13.58 -11.92
N PRO A 130 -15.28 12.80 -12.94
CA PRO A 130 -14.58 12.77 -14.22
C PRO A 130 -14.68 14.13 -14.90
N SER A 131 -13.59 14.58 -15.55
CA SER A 131 -13.61 15.77 -16.37
C SER A 131 -14.40 15.56 -17.67
N TRP A 132 -14.51 14.30 -18.11
CA TRP A 132 -15.32 13.89 -19.24
C TRP A 132 -15.96 12.51 -18.99
N HIS A 133 -17.12 12.32 -19.62
CA HIS A 133 -17.86 11.07 -19.60
C HIS A 133 -18.54 10.88 -20.96
N LEU A 134 -18.27 9.75 -21.60
CA LEU A 134 -18.82 9.40 -22.89
C LEU A 134 -19.71 8.16 -22.77
N THR A 135 -20.85 8.20 -23.46
CA THR A 135 -21.78 7.08 -23.59
C THR A 135 -21.89 6.67 -25.07
N GLU A 136 -22.43 5.50 -25.33
CA GLU A 136 -22.75 5.08 -26.71
C GLU A 136 -23.61 6.12 -27.44
N LYS A 137 -24.56 6.78 -26.71
CA LYS A 137 -25.40 7.85 -27.25
C LYS A 137 -24.61 9.13 -27.57
N SER A 138 -23.70 9.51 -26.70
CA SER A 138 -22.80 10.65 -26.88
C SER A 138 -21.91 10.52 -28.11
N CYS A 139 -21.51 9.30 -28.44
CA CYS A 139 -20.75 9.01 -29.66
C CYS A 139 -21.58 9.26 -30.92
N ILE A 140 -22.86 8.90 -30.93
CA ILE A 140 -23.76 9.12 -32.07
C ILE A 140 -24.08 10.61 -32.22
N SER A 141 -24.23 11.37 -31.15
CA SER A 141 -24.51 12.80 -31.15
C SER A 141 -23.32 13.69 -31.51
N GLY A 142 -22.10 13.13 -31.65
CA GLY A 142 -20.90 13.89 -31.97
C GLY A 142 -20.25 14.60 -30.76
N GLU A 143 -20.70 14.36 -29.54
CA GLU A 143 -20.17 14.94 -28.33
C GLU A 143 -18.67 14.60 -28.13
N ALA A 144 -18.25 13.41 -28.55
CA ALA A 144 -16.83 13.02 -28.51
C ALA A 144 -15.94 13.97 -29.35
N THR A 145 -16.45 14.45 -30.49
CA THR A 145 -15.75 15.42 -31.32
C THR A 145 -15.72 16.80 -30.66
N GLN A 146 -16.78 17.17 -29.94
CA GLN A 146 -16.83 18.43 -29.20
C GLN A 146 -15.81 18.41 -28.04
N LEU A 147 -15.77 17.36 -27.25
CA LEU A 147 -14.79 17.19 -26.16
C LEU A 147 -13.35 17.20 -26.68
N ALA A 148 -13.11 16.64 -27.85
CA ALA A 148 -11.79 16.68 -28.50
C ALA A 148 -11.43 18.11 -28.94
N ASN A 149 -12.38 18.90 -29.46
CA ASN A 149 -12.17 20.29 -29.84
C ASN A 149 -11.90 21.18 -28.59
N GLU A 150 -12.53 20.89 -27.47
CA GLU A 150 -12.29 21.53 -26.17
C GLU A 150 -10.99 21.09 -25.49
N LYS A 151 -10.21 20.20 -26.15
CA LYS A 151 -8.96 19.63 -25.64
C LYS A 151 -9.10 18.88 -24.30
N THR A 152 -10.30 18.43 -23.97
CA THR A 152 -10.56 17.65 -22.76
C THR A 152 -10.12 16.21 -22.95
N ILE A 153 -10.21 15.69 -24.19
CA ILE A 153 -9.70 14.38 -24.63
C ILE A 153 -8.91 14.54 -25.93
N THR A 154 -8.03 13.59 -26.23
CA THR A 154 -7.42 13.57 -27.57
C THR A 154 -8.42 13.09 -28.61
N PRO A 155 -8.35 13.57 -29.87
CA PRO A 155 -9.20 13.07 -30.94
C PRO A 155 -9.09 11.57 -31.17
N GLN A 156 -7.88 11.01 -30.96
CA GLN A 156 -7.60 9.58 -31.03
C GLN A 156 -8.35 8.79 -29.96
N LEU A 157 -8.36 9.28 -28.71
CA LEU A 157 -9.09 8.64 -27.61
C LEU A 157 -10.60 8.68 -27.85
N GLY A 158 -11.16 9.83 -28.25
CA GLY A 158 -12.58 9.95 -28.56
C GLY A 158 -13.01 9.00 -29.70
N LYS A 159 -12.20 8.92 -30.75
CA LYS A 159 -12.42 7.99 -31.86
C LYS A 159 -12.37 6.53 -31.40
N PHE A 160 -11.33 6.15 -30.67
CA PHE A 160 -11.18 4.79 -30.14
C PHE A 160 -12.36 4.36 -29.26
N ILE A 161 -12.82 5.22 -28.35
CA ILE A 161 -13.96 4.93 -27.46
C ILE A 161 -15.22 4.71 -28.30
N CYS A 162 -15.51 5.59 -29.27
CA CYS A 162 -16.72 5.48 -30.10
C CYS A 162 -16.69 4.28 -31.05
N GLU A 163 -15.54 3.95 -31.62
CA GLU A 163 -15.37 2.72 -32.41
C GLU A 163 -15.57 1.48 -31.53
N SER A 164 -15.06 1.50 -30.29
CA SER A 164 -15.22 0.42 -29.33
C SER A 164 -16.67 0.15 -28.93
N PHE A 165 -17.55 1.16 -28.97
CA PHE A 165 -18.97 0.98 -28.69
C PHE A 165 -19.78 0.51 -29.89
N THR A 166 -19.30 0.76 -31.15
CA THR A 166 -20.02 0.41 -32.38
C THR A 166 -19.58 -0.93 -32.94
N ASN A 167 -18.28 -1.27 -32.80
CA ASN A 167 -17.72 -2.49 -33.35
C ASN A 167 -17.96 -3.69 -32.40
N THR A 168 -18.58 -4.74 -32.92
CA THR A 168 -18.91 -5.95 -32.15
C THR A 168 -17.66 -6.67 -31.62
N ASP A 169 -16.56 -6.67 -32.40
CA ASP A 169 -15.32 -7.35 -32.00
C ASP A 169 -14.66 -6.61 -30.83
N ASP A 170 -14.68 -5.30 -30.82
CA ASP A 170 -14.10 -4.49 -29.76
C ASP A 170 -14.98 -4.50 -28.50
N LYS A 171 -16.31 -4.51 -28.65
CA LYS A 171 -17.24 -4.80 -27.53
C LYS A 171 -16.92 -6.14 -26.86
N ASN A 172 -16.65 -7.19 -27.62
CA ASN A 172 -16.30 -8.50 -27.08
C ASN A 172 -14.95 -8.47 -26.34
N LYS A 173 -13.95 -7.73 -26.85
CA LYS A 173 -12.67 -7.53 -26.15
C LYS A 173 -12.84 -6.78 -24.84
N ILE A 174 -13.64 -5.71 -24.83
CA ILE A 174 -13.96 -4.94 -23.61
C ILE A 174 -14.65 -5.85 -22.58
N LYS A 175 -15.67 -6.61 -23.00
CA LYS A 175 -16.38 -7.55 -22.14
C LYS A 175 -15.46 -8.60 -21.51
N LYS A 176 -14.53 -9.14 -22.30
CA LYS A 176 -13.48 -10.04 -21.81
C LYS A 176 -12.58 -9.32 -20.79
N SER A 177 -12.12 -8.12 -21.08
CA SER A 177 -11.27 -7.33 -20.19
C SER A 177 -11.98 -6.98 -18.87
N ILE A 178 -13.28 -6.66 -18.91
CA ILE A 178 -14.10 -6.44 -17.71
C ILE A 178 -14.15 -7.70 -16.85
N LYS A 179 -14.39 -8.86 -17.48
CA LYS A 179 -14.42 -10.16 -16.78
C LYS A 179 -13.08 -10.47 -16.12
N ASP A 180 -11.99 -10.29 -16.84
CA ASP A 180 -10.62 -10.51 -16.35
C ASP A 180 -10.28 -9.54 -15.21
N THR A 181 -10.65 -8.27 -15.35
CA THR A 181 -10.48 -7.25 -14.29
C THR A 181 -11.28 -7.62 -13.05
N THR A 182 -12.55 -8.01 -13.19
CA THR A 182 -13.41 -8.38 -12.06
C THR A 182 -12.85 -9.59 -11.32
N HIS A 183 -12.28 -10.56 -12.04
CA HIS A 183 -11.68 -11.75 -11.43
C HIS A 183 -10.36 -11.45 -10.74
N ASN A 184 -9.49 -10.67 -11.37
CA ASN A 184 -8.13 -10.42 -10.88
C ASN A 184 -8.03 -9.27 -9.88
N LYS A 185 -8.96 -8.31 -9.93
CA LYS A 185 -8.95 -7.13 -9.05
C LYS A 185 -8.79 -7.46 -7.56
N PRO A 186 -9.55 -8.40 -6.95
CA PRO A 186 -9.41 -8.68 -5.53
C PRO A 186 -8.01 -9.22 -5.17
N ILE A 187 -7.44 -10.07 -6.03
CA ILE A 187 -6.11 -10.65 -5.83
C ILE A 187 -5.05 -9.55 -5.89
N ILE A 188 -5.11 -8.69 -6.92
CA ILE A 188 -4.16 -7.59 -7.11
C ILE A 188 -4.28 -6.57 -5.97
N THR A 189 -5.51 -6.24 -5.55
CA THR A 189 -5.76 -5.34 -4.41
C THR A 189 -5.14 -5.89 -3.13
N PHE A 190 -5.31 -7.18 -2.88
CA PHE A 190 -4.73 -7.86 -1.72
C PHE A 190 -3.19 -7.82 -1.74
N LEU A 191 -2.57 -8.12 -2.88
CA LEU A 191 -1.12 -8.05 -3.03
C LEU A 191 -0.57 -6.64 -2.83
N ILE A 192 -1.20 -5.63 -3.45
CA ILE A 192 -0.81 -4.22 -3.27
C ILE A 192 -0.96 -3.80 -1.80
N SER A 193 -2.02 -4.24 -1.12
CA SER A 193 -2.23 -3.95 0.30
C SER A 193 -1.13 -4.54 1.17
N ILE A 194 -0.72 -5.79 0.93
CA ILE A 194 0.40 -6.43 1.65
C ILE A 194 1.70 -5.66 1.42
N ILE A 195 2.00 -5.29 0.18
CA ILE A 195 3.21 -4.53 -0.16
C ILE A 195 3.20 -3.18 0.55
N THR A 196 2.07 -2.45 0.50
CA THR A 196 1.93 -1.13 1.12
C THR A 196 2.10 -1.21 2.65
N VAL A 197 1.43 -2.15 3.30
CA VAL A 197 1.56 -2.37 4.76
C VAL A 197 2.98 -2.82 5.12
N GLY A 198 3.57 -3.69 4.32
CA GLY A 198 4.97 -4.13 4.48
C GLY A 198 5.95 -2.96 4.39
N CYS A 199 5.82 -2.08 3.40
CA CYS A 199 6.65 -0.89 3.25
C CYS A 199 6.54 0.02 4.48
N ILE A 200 5.32 0.30 4.96
CA ILE A 200 5.09 1.12 6.17
C ILE A 200 5.79 0.47 7.38
N TRP A 201 5.62 -0.83 7.56
CA TRP A 201 6.22 -1.56 8.68
C TRP A 201 7.75 -1.49 8.63
N PHE A 202 8.37 -1.68 7.46
CA PHE A 202 9.82 -1.57 7.29
C PHE A 202 10.33 -0.14 7.49
N ILE A 203 9.64 0.88 7.00
CA ILE A 203 9.99 2.29 7.21
C ILE A 203 10.00 2.61 8.70
N ILE A 204 8.95 2.22 9.44
CA ILE A 204 8.88 2.42 10.89
C ILE A 204 10.01 1.66 11.61
N SER A 205 10.27 0.40 11.22
CA SER A 205 11.35 -0.41 11.77
C SER A 205 12.72 0.26 11.61
N LEU A 206 13.00 0.78 10.43
CA LEU A 206 14.26 1.49 10.15
C LEU A 206 14.39 2.76 11.01
N ILE A 207 13.36 3.60 11.05
CA ILE A 207 13.36 4.83 11.86
C ILE A 207 13.57 4.51 13.34
N LEU A 208 12.85 3.52 13.88
CA LEU A 208 13.00 3.10 15.26
C LEU A 208 14.39 2.53 15.55
N THR A 209 14.96 1.77 14.62
CA THR A 209 16.32 1.25 14.75
C THR A 209 17.32 2.39 14.91
N LEU A 210 17.22 3.43 14.09
CA LEU A 210 18.09 4.61 14.21
C LEU A 210 17.92 5.32 15.55
N ILE A 211 16.67 5.62 15.91
CA ILE A 211 16.36 6.32 17.19
C ILE A 211 16.87 5.52 18.38
N TYR A 212 16.65 4.21 18.40
CA TYR A 212 17.05 3.35 19.50
C TYR A 212 18.56 3.18 19.58
N THR A 213 19.24 3.07 18.45
CA THR A 213 20.70 3.05 18.38
C THR A 213 21.32 4.32 18.96
N LEU A 214 20.77 5.49 18.61
CA LEU A 214 21.24 6.78 19.12
C LEU A 214 20.96 6.92 20.65
N ARG A 215 19.78 6.50 21.11
CA ARG A 215 19.44 6.53 22.55
C ARG A 215 20.34 5.61 23.37
N LEU A 216 20.54 4.39 22.88
CA LEU A 216 21.40 3.42 23.56
C LEU A 216 22.85 3.90 23.62
N LYS A 217 23.38 4.43 22.51
CA LYS A 217 24.72 5.03 22.49
C LYS A 217 24.86 6.14 23.53
N LYS A 218 23.90 7.08 23.59
CA LYS A 218 23.91 8.16 24.58
C LYS A 218 23.83 7.65 26.02
N PHE A 219 23.05 6.60 26.26
CA PHE A 219 22.93 5.96 27.56
C PHE A 219 24.26 5.32 27.99
N ILE A 220 24.88 4.50 27.15
CA ILE A 220 26.13 3.79 27.44
C ILE A 220 27.27 4.80 27.73
N ILE A 221 27.41 5.86 26.91
CA ILE A 221 28.42 6.88 27.12
C ILE A 221 28.23 7.53 28.48
N ARG A 222 27.02 7.90 28.88
CA ARG A 222 26.71 8.54 30.16
C ARG A 222 27.00 7.62 31.34
N GLU A 223 26.75 6.33 31.24
CA GLU A 223 27.08 5.37 32.29
C GLU A 223 28.60 5.18 32.42
N HIS A 224 29.34 5.19 31.33
CA HIS A 224 30.80 5.15 31.36
C HIS A 224 31.40 6.42 32.01
N GLU A 225 30.88 7.61 31.71
CA GLU A 225 31.30 8.88 32.32
C GLU A 225 31.08 8.83 33.83
N LYS A 226 29.90 8.41 34.29
CA LYS A 226 29.64 8.26 35.73
C LYS A 226 30.58 7.26 36.40
N ALA A 227 30.80 6.10 35.76
CA ALA A 227 31.72 5.11 36.34
C ALA A 227 33.14 5.65 36.49
N TYR A 228 33.58 6.50 35.54
CA TYR A 228 34.88 7.16 35.59
C TYR A 228 34.95 8.17 36.78
N ASP A 229 33.91 8.98 36.96
CA ASP A 229 33.83 9.95 38.07
C ASP A 229 33.81 9.32 39.47
N TYR A 230 33.40 8.04 39.58
CA TYR A 230 33.46 7.29 40.86
C TYR A 230 34.84 6.68 41.15
N LEU A 231 35.73 6.62 40.15
CA LEU A 231 37.05 6.01 40.30
C LEU A 231 38.19 7.05 40.47
N THR A 232 37.89 8.32 40.23
CA THR A 232 38.78 9.48 40.43
C THR A 232 38.42 10.26 41.68
#